data_e20f9a37835dc43973b151a977ce22bb
#
_entry.id   e20f9a37835dc43973b151a977ce22bb
#
_cell.length_a   1.000
_cell.length_b   1.000
_cell.length_c   1.000
_cell.angle_alpha   90.00
_cell.angle_beta   90.00
_cell.angle_gamma   90.00
#
_symmetry.space_group_name_H-M   'P 1'
#
loop_
_entity.id
_entity.type
_entity.pdbx_description
1 polymer ?
#
loop_
_entity_poly.entity_id
_entity_poly.type
_entity_poly.pdbx_seq_one_letter_code
_entity_poly.pdbx_strand_id
1 'polypeptide(L)'
;MNDKDLKEEKDEKYSKDDKSDNEEKERLLRQIELAKCELLKNKPDDIIEPKDIDFRKNLPIEDPYLKSHPDLYEKMQKDLKRLIYRSHLPIFDPSCYEIEKKIGEGTYGAIFRVINIKTKKKYAMKKIITNNIISLKYLKSEFEISYQNIHPHILSIYGINIKCFDSHTFSLCVLMDLGDKDWDVAIAERLRNGKNYTEQELISIFKQLASALIYLQRDKKIAHRDIKPENVLIFKNTIYKIADFGEAKATKYNNKINTLRGTDIYMSPLLYNGLKASKEDVQHNLYKSDVFSLGYTLLYAISLNYDIINELRDLDDSQKIKKILYEKLKPRFSNNFIEVILRMINPDEKTRIDFIGLEKLIKDLL
;
A
#
# COMPACT_ATOMS: atom_id res chain seq x y z
N MET A 1 -47.85 -6.65 -18.62
CA MET A 1 -46.52 -6.39 -19.19
C MET A 1 -46.09 -7.65 -19.92
N ASN A 2 -45.82 -7.55 -21.20
CA ASN A 2 -45.46 -8.69 -22.05
C ASN A 2 -44.03 -9.11 -21.85
N ASP A 3 -43.74 -10.43 -21.99
CA ASP A 3 -42.35 -10.97 -21.89
C ASP A 3 -41.30 -10.28 -22.80
N LYS A 4 -41.75 -9.56 -23.84
CA LYS A 4 -40.90 -8.73 -24.69
C LYS A 4 -40.42 -7.46 -23.99
N ASP A 5 -41.26 -6.80 -23.20
CA ASP A 5 -40.93 -5.55 -22.50
C ASP A 5 -39.91 -5.80 -21.38
N LEU A 6 -39.98 -6.97 -20.73
CA LEU A 6 -39.02 -7.43 -19.71
C LEU A 6 -37.64 -7.85 -20.29
N LYS A 7 -37.63 -8.27 -21.56
CA LYS A 7 -36.37 -8.60 -22.25
C LYS A 7 -35.66 -7.35 -22.73
N GLU A 8 -36.39 -6.39 -23.31
CA GLU A 8 -35.85 -5.11 -23.77
C GLU A 8 -35.30 -4.27 -22.60
N GLU A 9 -35.99 -4.21 -21.44
CA GLU A 9 -35.47 -3.55 -20.23
C GLU A 9 -34.21 -4.23 -19.68
N LYS A 10 -34.12 -5.57 -19.75
CA LYS A 10 -32.90 -6.29 -19.35
C LYS A 10 -31.74 -6.05 -20.31
N ASP A 11 -31.98 -6.09 -21.60
CA ASP A 11 -30.93 -5.87 -22.62
C ASP A 11 -30.44 -4.43 -22.64
N GLU A 12 -31.31 -3.42 -22.40
CA GLU A 12 -30.90 -2.02 -22.22
C GLU A 12 -30.09 -1.80 -20.93
N LYS A 13 -30.44 -2.50 -19.84
CA LYS A 13 -29.71 -2.39 -18.58
C LYS A 13 -28.32 -3.04 -18.68
N TYR A 14 -28.19 -4.21 -19.33
CA TYR A 14 -26.91 -4.84 -19.61
C TYR A 14 -26.04 -4.00 -20.54
N SER A 15 -26.60 -3.33 -21.54
CA SER A 15 -25.83 -2.47 -22.46
C SER A 15 -25.37 -1.15 -21.81
N LYS A 16 -26.08 -0.64 -20.80
CA LYS A 16 -25.70 0.55 -20.02
C LYS A 16 -24.61 0.23 -19.01
N ASP A 17 -24.69 -0.94 -18.35
CA ASP A 17 -23.68 -1.40 -17.39
C ASP A 17 -22.35 -1.67 -18.10
N ASP A 18 -22.33 -2.30 -19.28
CA ASP A 18 -21.12 -2.54 -20.08
C ASP A 18 -20.47 -1.24 -20.57
N LYS A 19 -21.23 -0.22 -20.92
CA LYS A 19 -20.70 1.11 -21.33
C LYS A 19 -20.09 1.84 -20.14
N SER A 20 -20.76 1.84 -19.00
CA SER A 20 -20.29 2.46 -17.76
C SER A 20 -18.97 1.82 -17.27
N ASP A 21 -18.85 0.51 -17.33
CA ASP A 21 -17.65 -0.21 -16.93
C ASP A 21 -16.45 0.07 -17.89
N ASN A 22 -16.75 0.27 -19.17
CA ASN A 22 -15.72 0.60 -20.17
C ASN A 22 -15.19 2.05 -20.01
N GLU A 23 -16.08 3.02 -19.73
CA GLU A 23 -15.71 4.41 -19.48
C GLU A 23 -14.85 4.56 -18.21
N GLU A 24 -15.18 3.83 -17.16
CA GLU A 24 -14.40 3.86 -15.91
C GLU A 24 -13.03 3.20 -16.07
N LYS A 25 -12.96 2.10 -16.79
CA LYS A 25 -11.70 1.46 -17.16
C LYS A 25 -10.81 2.41 -17.96
N GLU A 26 -11.36 3.12 -18.94
CA GLU A 26 -10.64 4.14 -19.69
C GLU A 26 -10.21 5.30 -18.78
N ARG A 27 -11.05 5.75 -17.87
CA ARG A 27 -10.70 6.81 -16.91
C ARG A 27 -9.54 6.38 -16.01
N LEU A 28 -9.57 5.16 -15.49
CA LEU A 28 -8.47 4.61 -14.70
C LEU A 28 -7.19 4.50 -15.52
N LEU A 29 -7.26 4.01 -16.76
CA LEU A 29 -6.11 3.94 -17.66
C LEU A 29 -5.49 5.32 -17.91
N ARG A 30 -6.32 6.36 -18.12
CA ARG A 30 -5.85 7.75 -18.26
C ARG A 30 -5.19 8.24 -16.97
N GLN A 31 -5.73 7.93 -15.80
CA GLN A 31 -5.13 8.31 -14.51
C GLN A 31 -3.78 7.60 -14.29
N ILE A 32 -3.67 6.32 -14.65
CA ILE A 32 -2.41 5.58 -14.58
C ILE A 32 -1.39 6.17 -15.55
N GLU A 33 -1.80 6.56 -16.75
CA GLU A 33 -0.89 7.17 -17.74
C GLU A 33 -0.39 8.54 -17.26
N LEU A 34 -1.27 9.35 -16.67
CA LEU A 34 -0.88 10.61 -16.02
C LEU A 34 0.10 10.38 -14.87
N ALA A 35 -0.14 9.35 -14.04
CA ALA A 35 0.77 9.00 -12.96
C ALA A 35 2.14 8.54 -13.48
N LYS A 36 2.20 7.82 -14.59
CA LYS A 36 3.47 7.48 -15.26
C LYS A 36 4.19 8.73 -15.77
N CYS A 37 3.47 9.66 -16.37
CA CYS A 37 4.04 10.93 -16.81
C CYS A 37 4.58 11.74 -15.63
N GLU A 38 3.87 11.80 -14.49
CA GLU A 38 4.35 12.45 -13.27
C GLU A 38 5.58 11.75 -12.69
N LEU A 39 5.57 10.41 -12.64
CA LEU A 39 6.73 9.62 -12.21
C LEU A 39 7.95 9.96 -13.06
N LEU A 40 7.83 9.97 -14.39
CA LEU A 40 8.93 10.32 -15.29
C LEU A 40 9.43 11.75 -15.10
N LYS A 41 8.53 12.73 -14.89
CA LYS A 41 8.91 14.13 -14.61
C LYS A 41 9.63 14.29 -13.29
N ASN A 42 9.31 13.46 -12.30
CA ASN A 42 9.92 13.50 -10.98
C ASN A 42 11.11 12.56 -10.85
N LYS A 43 11.32 11.66 -11.81
CA LYS A 43 12.45 10.72 -11.82
C LYS A 43 13.76 11.49 -11.80
N PRO A 44 14.68 11.18 -10.87
CA PRO A 44 16.01 11.79 -10.86
C PRO A 44 16.86 11.38 -12.08
N ASP A 45 17.75 12.28 -12.53
CA ASP A 45 18.63 12.05 -13.69
C ASP A 45 19.72 11.00 -13.43
N ASP A 46 20.04 10.74 -12.14
CA ASP A 46 21.06 9.77 -11.71
C ASP A 46 20.54 8.32 -11.61
N ILE A 47 19.29 8.09 -12.00
CA ILE A 47 18.71 6.74 -12.02
C ILE A 47 19.26 5.93 -13.19
N ILE A 48 19.87 4.78 -12.88
CA ILE A 48 20.46 3.87 -13.86
C ILE A 48 19.56 2.65 -14.02
N GLU A 49 19.11 2.41 -15.25
CA GLU A 49 18.27 1.25 -15.54
C GLU A 49 19.07 -0.08 -15.44
N PRO A 50 18.44 -1.21 -15.07
CA PRO A 50 19.17 -2.47 -14.85
C PRO A 50 20.08 -2.92 -15.99
N LYS A 51 19.70 -2.60 -17.24
CA LYS A 51 20.50 -2.94 -18.44
C LYS A 51 21.80 -2.14 -18.55
N ASP A 52 21.86 -0.95 -17.94
CA ASP A 52 22.95 0.01 -18.07
C ASP A 52 23.90 0.01 -16.84
N ILE A 53 23.71 -0.94 -15.90
CA ILE A 53 24.47 -0.99 -14.64
C ILE A 53 25.89 -1.51 -14.88
N ASP A 54 26.87 -0.69 -14.56
CA ASP A 54 28.25 -1.15 -14.30
C ASP A 54 28.37 -1.61 -12.84
N PHE A 55 28.32 -2.93 -12.61
CA PHE A 55 28.30 -3.51 -11.26
C PHE A 55 29.57 -3.22 -10.45
N ARG A 56 30.72 -3.00 -11.06
CA ARG A 56 31.95 -2.67 -10.36
C ARG A 56 31.91 -1.23 -9.84
N LYS A 57 31.36 -0.34 -10.64
CA LYS A 57 31.28 1.09 -10.34
C LYS A 57 30.07 1.42 -9.44
N ASN A 58 28.89 0.88 -9.80
CA ASN A 58 27.63 1.29 -9.19
C ASN A 58 27.28 0.51 -7.92
N LEU A 59 27.86 -0.69 -7.72
CA LEU A 59 27.63 -1.55 -6.56
C LEU A 59 28.95 -2.10 -6.02
N PRO A 60 29.82 -1.22 -5.51
CA PRO A 60 31.11 -1.62 -5.00
C PRO A 60 30.98 -2.49 -3.76
N ILE A 61 31.79 -3.55 -3.70
CA ILE A 61 32.02 -4.32 -2.49
C ILE A 61 33.21 -3.68 -1.78
N GLU A 62 32.99 -3.14 -0.58
CA GLU A 62 34.02 -2.40 0.17
C GLU A 62 34.84 -3.29 1.12
N ASP A 63 34.38 -4.50 1.40
CA ASP A 63 35.02 -5.43 2.33
C ASP A 63 36.47 -5.76 1.92
N PRO A 64 37.49 -5.41 2.71
CA PRO A 64 38.88 -5.72 2.42
C PRO A 64 39.15 -7.23 2.35
N TYR A 65 38.46 -8.03 3.17
CA TYR A 65 38.60 -9.49 3.17
C TYR A 65 38.11 -10.08 1.83
N LEU A 66 36.93 -9.66 1.37
CA LEU A 66 36.43 -10.09 0.07
C LEU A 66 37.31 -9.64 -1.07
N LYS A 67 37.89 -8.42 -1.01
CA LYS A 67 38.83 -7.92 -2.03
C LYS A 67 40.12 -8.74 -2.09
N SER A 68 40.57 -9.30 -0.96
CA SER A 68 41.75 -10.18 -0.90
C SER A 68 41.46 -11.65 -1.25
N HIS A 69 40.18 -12.02 -1.45
CA HIS A 69 39.73 -13.37 -1.80
C HIS A 69 38.91 -13.32 -3.10
N PRO A 70 39.53 -13.39 -4.29
CA PRO A 70 38.90 -13.17 -5.59
C PRO A 70 37.67 -14.05 -5.85
N ASP A 71 37.73 -15.33 -5.49
CA ASP A 71 36.63 -16.28 -5.69
C ASP A 71 35.37 -15.90 -4.90
N LEU A 72 35.55 -15.45 -3.65
CA LEU A 72 34.45 -15.00 -2.80
C LEU A 72 33.91 -13.65 -3.30
N TYR A 73 34.77 -12.77 -3.76
CA TYR A 73 34.40 -11.48 -4.35
C TYR A 73 33.54 -11.68 -5.60
N GLU A 74 33.98 -12.54 -6.54
CA GLU A 74 33.22 -12.85 -7.74
C GLU A 74 31.87 -13.52 -7.44
N LYS A 75 31.83 -14.44 -6.49
CA LYS A 75 30.60 -15.06 -6.03
C LYS A 75 29.62 -14.01 -5.49
N MET A 76 30.07 -13.12 -4.63
CA MET A 76 29.23 -12.05 -4.06
C MET A 76 28.75 -11.09 -5.14
N GLN A 77 29.61 -10.67 -6.06
CA GLN A 77 29.20 -9.85 -7.22
C GLN A 77 28.15 -10.55 -8.09
N LYS A 78 28.32 -11.83 -8.35
CA LYS A 78 27.36 -12.63 -9.13
C LYS A 78 26.00 -12.72 -8.43
N ASP A 79 25.99 -12.86 -7.11
CA ASP A 79 24.74 -12.93 -6.33
C ASP A 79 24.02 -11.58 -6.28
N LEU A 80 24.75 -10.47 -6.06
CA LEU A 80 24.19 -9.11 -6.12
C LEU A 80 23.67 -8.78 -7.54
N LYS A 81 24.44 -9.15 -8.58
CA LYS A 81 24.05 -8.98 -9.97
C LYS A 81 22.73 -9.71 -10.28
N ARG A 82 22.62 -10.99 -9.89
CA ARG A 82 21.39 -11.78 -10.03
C ARG A 82 20.22 -11.15 -9.28
N LEU A 83 20.47 -10.65 -8.08
CA LEU A 83 19.46 -10.00 -7.26
C LEU A 83 18.85 -8.80 -8.00
N ILE A 84 19.68 -7.93 -8.56
CA ILE A 84 19.25 -6.70 -9.23
C ILE A 84 18.61 -7.00 -10.59
N TYR A 85 19.22 -7.82 -11.43
CA TYR A 85 18.62 -8.17 -12.73
C TYR A 85 17.25 -8.84 -12.62
N ARG A 86 17.04 -9.67 -11.58
CA ARG A 86 15.73 -10.30 -11.37
C ARG A 86 14.67 -9.34 -10.82
N SER A 87 15.07 -8.21 -10.24
CA SER A 87 14.15 -7.24 -9.67
C SER A 87 13.57 -6.27 -10.69
N HIS A 88 14.28 -6.05 -11.81
CA HIS A 88 13.99 -4.97 -12.72
C HIS A 88 13.94 -3.57 -12.05
N LEU A 89 14.46 -3.46 -10.81
CA LEU A 89 14.54 -2.19 -10.10
C LEU A 89 15.74 -1.39 -10.60
N PRO A 90 15.57 -0.13 -10.96
CA PRO A 90 16.68 0.77 -11.26
C PRO A 90 17.55 0.99 -10.02
N ILE A 91 18.78 1.39 -10.23
CA ILE A 91 19.66 1.83 -9.15
C ILE A 91 19.88 3.33 -9.20
N PHE A 92 20.24 3.91 -8.07
CA PHE A 92 20.67 5.30 -7.95
C PHE A 92 21.98 5.40 -7.20
N ASP A 93 22.68 6.53 -7.35
CA ASP A 93 23.91 6.82 -6.61
C ASP A 93 23.57 7.66 -5.37
N PRO A 94 23.70 7.12 -4.15
CA PRO A 94 23.43 7.87 -2.92
C PRO A 94 24.32 9.10 -2.74
N SER A 95 25.51 9.15 -3.37
CA SER A 95 26.40 10.33 -3.31
C SER A 95 25.83 11.56 -4.00
N CYS A 96 24.82 11.38 -4.87
CA CYS A 96 24.07 12.48 -5.49
C CYS A 96 23.06 13.14 -4.55
N TYR A 97 22.94 12.67 -3.29
CA TYR A 97 21.93 13.13 -2.33
C TYR A 97 22.56 13.56 -1.01
N GLU A 98 22.14 14.71 -0.52
CA GLU A 98 22.45 15.20 0.81
C GLU A 98 21.31 14.86 1.77
N ILE A 99 21.64 14.29 2.95
CA ILE A 99 20.67 14.01 4.01
C ILE A 99 20.33 15.32 4.71
N GLU A 100 19.07 15.77 4.61
CA GLU A 100 18.61 16.97 5.30
C GLU A 100 18.22 16.68 6.75
N LYS A 101 17.41 15.61 6.96
CA LYS A 101 17.00 15.15 8.28
C LYS A 101 16.39 13.75 8.26
N LYS A 102 16.41 13.08 9.42
CA LYS A 102 15.61 11.88 9.67
C LYS A 102 14.14 12.29 9.83
N ILE A 103 13.23 11.60 9.15
CA ILE A 103 11.79 11.88 9.15
C ILE A 103 10.95 10.71 9.67
N GLY A 104 11.52 9.53 9.82
CA GLY A 104 10.84 8.35 10.34
C GLY A 104 11.82 7.26 10.73
N GLU A 105 11.29 6.31 11.51
CA GLU A 105 11.97 5.08 11.89
C GLU A 105 10.93 3.96 11.87
N GLY A 106 11.26 2.85 11.24
CA GLY A 106 10.41 1.67 11.18
C GLY A 106 11.18 0.43 11.62
N THR A 107 10.49 -0.69 11.71
CA THR A 107 11.02 -1.98 12.15
C THR A 107 12.28 -2.40 11.38
N TYR A 108 12.39 -1.99 10.12
CA TYR A 108 13.47 -2.42 9.23
C TYR A 108 14.49 -1.32 8.91
N GLY A 109 14.34 -0.09 9.43
CA GLY A 109 15.31 0.96 9.14
C GLY A 109 14.81 2.38 9.34
N ALA A 110 15.65 3.35 8.99
CA ALA A 110 15.38 4.77 9.13
C ALA A 110 15.00 5.41 7.79
N ILE A 111 14.09 6.38 7.83
CA ILE A 111 13.65 7.17 6.67
C ILE A 111 14.22 8.58 6.82
N PHE A 112 14.86 9.05 5.77
CA PHE A 112 15.49 10.37 5.70
C PHE A 112 14.85 11.20 4.60
N ARG A 113 14.69 12.49 4.86
CA ARG A 113 14.50 13.48 3.81
C ARG A 113 15.85 13.80 3.22
N VAL A 114 15.95 13.67 1.88
CA VAL A 114 17.19 13.90 1.14
C VAL A 114 16.97 14.91 0.04
N ILE A 115 18.02 15.63 -0.34
CA ILE A 115 18.01 16.63 -1.40
C ILE A 115 18.97 16.18 -2.49
N ASN A 116 18.50 16.05 -3.73
CA ASN A 116 19.40 15.82 -4.85
C ASN A 116 20.30 17.05 -5.03
N ILE A 117 21.60 16.86 -4.97
CA ILE A 117 22.60 17.93 -4.95
C ILE A 117 22.52 18.83 -6.19
N LYS A 118 22.27 18.23 -7.36
CA LYS A 118 22.20 18.91 -8.66
C LYS A 118 20.88 19.64 -8.87
N THR A 119 19.76 18.94 -8.70
CA THR A 119 18.43 19.45 -9.04
C THR A 119 17.74 20.18 -7.91
N LYS A 120 18.26 20.07 -6.67
CA LYS A 120 17.66 20.59 -5.42
C LYS A 120 16.27 20.02 -5.13
N LYS A 121 15.80 19.03 -5.87
CA LYS A 121 14.55 18.31 -5.58
C LYS A 121 14.71 17.46 -4.31
N LYS A 122 13.60 17.37 -3.55
CA LYS A 122 13.52 16.62 -2.29
C LYS A 122 12.87 15.26 -2.52
N TYR A 123 13.40 14.25 -1.83
CA TYR A 123 12.94 12.87 -1.87
C TYR A 123 12.95 12.27 -0.46
N ALA A 124 12.27 11.14 -0.27
CA ALA A 124 12.46 10.27 0.88
C ALA A 124 13.45 9.16 0.52
N MET A 125 14.33 8.82 1.45
CA MET A 125 15.26 7.70 1.33
C MET A 125 15.09 6.79 2.56
N LYS A 126 14.60 5.57 2.34
CA LYS A 126 14.55 4.52 3.38
C LYS A 126 15.90 3.80 3.37
N LYS A 127 16.61 3.79 4.51
CA LYS A 127 17.88 3.09 4.66
C LYS A 127 17.71 1.92 5.63
N ILE A 128 18.02 0.74 5.16
CA ILE A 128 17.90 -0.51 5.89
C ILE A 128 19.27 -1.17 5.97
N ILE A 129 19.61 -1.69 7.16
CA ILE A 129 20.81 -2.52 7.35
C ILE A 129 20.34 -3.94 7.63
N THR A 130 20.92 -4.92 6.96
CA THR A 130 20.60 -6.33 7.14
C THR A 130 21.87 -7.18 7.18
N ASN A 131 21.83 -8.26 7.98
CA ASN A 131 22.98 -9.08 8.25
C ASN A 131 23.06 -10.34 7.37
N ASN A 132 22.21 -10.45 6.36
CA ASN A 132 22.29 -11.57 5.40
C ASN A 132 21.63 -11.24 4.06
N ILE A 133 22.08 -11.93 3.02
CA ILE A 133 21.59 -11.76 1.65
C ILE A 133 20.14 -12.27 1.46
N ILE A 134 19.66 -13.17 2.32
CA ILE A 134 18.28 -13.70 2.24
C ILE A 134 17.32 -12.60 2.66
N SER A 135 17.57 -11.95 3.79
CA SER A 135 16.80 -10.78 4.23
C SER A 135 16.80 -9.67 3.19
N LEU A 136 17.95 -9.42 2.53
CA LEU A 136 18.05 -8.47 1.43
C LEU A 136 17.11 -8.85 0.25
N LYS A 137 16.97 -10.13 -0.07
CA LYS A 137 16.04 -10.60 -1.11
C LYS A 137 14.58 -10.34 -0.74
N TYR A 138 14.19 -10.56 0.51
CA TYR A 138 12.83 -10.29 0.98
C TYR A 138 12.52 -8.79 0.94
N LEU A 139 13.39 -7.96 1.51
CA LEU A 139 13.24 -6.51 1.51
C LEU A 139 13.14 -5.92 0.10
N LYS A 140 13.93 -6.45 -0.83
CA LYS A 140 13.88 -6.04 -2.22
C LYS A 140 12.52 -6.33 -2.88
N SER A 141 11.92 -7.50 -2.61
CA SER A 141 10.63 -7.87 -3.22
C SER A 141 9.47 -6.95 -2.79
N GLU A 142 9.53 -6.37 -1.60
CA GLU A 142 8.61 -5.32 -1.14
C GLU A 142 8.61 -4.13 -2.11
N PHE A 143 9.83 -3.67 -2.47
CA PHE A 143 9.99 -2.49 -3.33
C PHE A 143 9.67 -2.78 -4.80
N GLU A 144 9.88 -4.02 -5.26
CA GLU A 144 9.46 -4.45 -6.60
C GLU A 144 7.95 -4.31 -6.81
N ILE A 145 7.15 -4.71 -5.80
CA ILE A 145 5.69 -4.58 -5.87
C ILE A 145 5.31 -3.11 -6.05
N SER A 146 5.86 -2.22 -5.24
CA SER A 146 5.58 -0.79 -5.35
C SER A 146 6.06 -0.20 -6.69
N TYR A 147 7.27 -0.54 -7.13
CA TYR A 147 7.83 -0.05 -8.40
C TYR A 147 7.06 -0.49 -9.64
N GLN A 148 6.60 -1.75 -9.66
CA GLN A 148 5.88 -2.33 -10.81
C GLN A 148 4.40 -1.90 -10.88
N ASN A 149 3.85 -1.33 -9.81
CA ASN A 149 2.45 -0.98 -9.72
C ASN A 149 2.24 0.54 -9.66
N ILE A 150 2.42 1.18 -10.82
CA ILE A 150 2.25 2.63 -10.95
C ILE A 150 0.75 2.96 -10.92
N HIS A 151 0.36 3.75 -9.91
CA HIS A 151 -1.00 4.23 -9.73
C HIS A 151 -0.97 5.60 -9.02
N PRO A 152 -1.91 6.54 -9.28
CA PRO A 152 -1.92 7.87 -8.62
C PRO A 152 -1.89 7.80 -7.10
N HIS A 153 -2.49 6.75 -6.52
CA HIS A 153 -2.63 6.54 -5.09
C HIS A 153 -1.80 5.36 -4.55
N ILE A 154 -0.69 5.04 -5.23
CA ILE A 154 0.38 4.17 -4.74
C ILE A 154 1.68 4.98 -4.68
N LEU A 155 2.45 4.81 -3.61
CA LEU A 155 3.72 5.50 -3.43
C LEU A 155 4.70 5.12 -4.54
N SER A 156 5.28 6.11 -5.20
CA SER A 156 6.25 5.90 -6.27
C SER A 156 7.65 5.65 -5.71
N ILE A 157 8.32 4.61 -6.22
CA ILE A 157 9.73 4.30 -5.96
C ILE A 157 10.52 4.58 -7.23
N TYR A 158 11.69 5.22 -7.07
CA TYR A 158 12.55 5.59 -8.19
C TYR A 158 13.68 4.61 -8.44
N GLY A 159 14.21 4.01 -7.37
CA GLY A 159 15.29 3.05 -7.47
C GLY A 159 15.83 2.62 -6.12
N ILE A 160 16.77 1.69 -6.16
CA ILE A 160 17.47 1.17 -4.98
C ILE A 160 18.99 1.39 -5.10
N ASN A 161 19.66 1.35 -3.96
CA ASN A 161 21.11 1.18 -3.89
C ASN A 161 21.42 0.11 -2.86
N ILE A 162 22.35 -0.78 -3.20
CA ILE A 162 22.83 -1.84 -2.31
C ILE A 162 24.31 -1.65 -2.11
N LYS A 163 24.72 -1.55 -0.84
CA LYS A 163 26.12 -1.49 -0.43
C LYS A 163 26.44 -2.72 0.40
N CYS A 164 27.51 -3.40 0.04
CA CYS A 164 28.05 -4.53 0.78
C CYS A 164 29.23 -4.03 1.63
N PHE A 165 29.09 -4.04 2.95
CA PHE A 165 30.14 -3.62 3.87
C PHE A 165 31.12 -4.75 4.17
N ASP A 166 30.56 -5.96 4.35
CA ASP A 166 31.32 -7.20 4.56
C ASP A 166 30.52 -8.39 4.00
N SER A 167 31.00 -9.62 4.20
CA SER A 167 30.37 -10.84 3.68
C SER A 167 28.93 -11.08 4.19
N HIS A 168 28.52 -10.37 5.24
CA HIS A 168 27.23 -10.59 5.92
C HIS A 168 26.40 -9.30 6.03
N THR A 169 27.03 -8.11 6.05
CA THR A 169 26.35 -6.85 6.31
C THR A 169 26.10 -6.05 5.04
N PHE A 170 24.82 -5.79 4.78
CA PHE A 170 24.36 -5.03 3.62
C PHE A 170 23.56 -3.81 4.04
N SER A 171 23.72 -2.72 3.30
CA SER A 171 22.82 -1.57 3.34
C SER A 171 21.98 -1.55 2.08
N LEU A 172 20.66 -1.48 2.23
CA LEU A 172 19.71 -1.21 1.17
C LEU A 172 19.15 0.19 1.34
N CYS A 173 19.37 1.06 0.38
CA CYS A 173 18.71 2.36 0.29
C CYS A 173 17.64 2.33 -0.78
N VAL A 174 16.47 2.92 -0.50
CA VAL A 174 15.35 3.01 -1.42
C VAL A 174 14.96 4.46 -1.59
N LEU A 175 14.97 4.97 -2.81
CA LEU A 175 14.61 6.33 -3.14
C LEU A 175 13.15 6.38 -3.60
N MET A 176 12.36 7.27 -2.98
CA MET A 176 10.91 7.34 -3.20
C MET A 176 10.39 8.78 -3.10
N ASP A 177 9.12 8.98 -3.50
CA ASP A 177 8.42 10.25 -3.30
C ASP A 177 8.45 10.67 -1.83
N LEU A 178 8.62 11.97 -1.58
CA LEU A 178 8.54 12.57 -0.25
C LEU A 178 7.10 13.02 0.01
N GLY A 179 6.39 12.32 0.88
CA GLY A 179 5.08 12.74 1.43
C GLY A 179 5.24 13.90 2.42
N ASP A 180 4.16 14.65 2.62
CA ASP A 180 4.11 15.73 3.62
C ASP A 180 4.11 15.13 5.03
N LYS A 181 3.29 14.09 5.26
CA LYS A 181 3.13 13.29 6.48
C LYS A 181 2.36 12.00 6.17
N ASP A 182 2.29 11.07 7.10
CA ASP A 182 1.34 9.97 7.06
C ASP A 182 -0.04 10.40 7.58
N TRP A 183 -1.05 9.54 7.35
CA TRP A 183 -2.41 9.86 7.73
C TRP A 183 -2.65 9.76 9.24
N ASP A 184 -1.90 8.93 9.97
CA ASP A 184 -1.99 8.86 11.43
C ASP A 184 -1.59 10.18 12.08
N VAL A 185 -0.47 10.75 11.65
CA VAL A 185 -0.04 12.10 12.06
C VAL A 185 -1.12 13.15 11.77
N ALA A 186 -1.75 13.11 10.60
CA ALA A 186 -2.81 14.04 10.25
C ALA A 186 -4.07 13.86 11.10
N ILE A 187 -4.44 12.63 11.46
CA ILE A 187 -5.55 12.33 12.38
C ILE A 187 -5.24 12.86 13.76
N ALA A 188 -4.03 12.61 14.28
CA ALA A 188 -3.59 13.12 15.58
C ALA A 188 -3.55 14.65 15.63
N GLU A 189 -3.16 15.32 14.55
CA GLU A 189 -3.23 16.79 14.43
C GLU A 189 -4.68 17.30 14.49
N ARG A 190 -5.61 16.61 13.80
CA ARG A 190 -7.03 16.97 13.85
C ARG A 190 -7.62 16.82 15.25
N LEU A 191 -7.28 15.73 15.94
CA LEU A 191 -7.69 15.52 17.34
C LEU A 191 -7.22 16.66 18.22
N ARG A 192 -5.93 17.01 18.16
CA ARG A 192 -5.36 18.12 18.94
C ARG A 192 -6.02 19.47 18.69
N ASN A 193 -6.46 19.69 17.45
CA ASN A 193 -7.10 20.93 17.02
C ASN A 193 -8.63 20.92 17.16
N GLY A 194 -9.23 19.84 17.69
CA GLY A 194 -10.69 19.68 17.82
C GLY A 194 -11.41 19.68 16.47
N LYS A 195 -10.74 19.27 15.37
CA LYS A 195 -11.26 19.41 14.01
C LYS A 195 -11.58 18.04 13.40
N ASN A 196 -12.85 17.69 13.40
CA ASN A 196 -13.33 16.45 12.79
C ASN A 196 -13.24 16.46 11.25
N TYR A 197 -13.19 15.27 10.66
CA TYR A 197 -13.41 15.11 9.22
C TYR A 197 -14.89 15.30 8.88
N THR A 198 -15.17 15.94 7.74
CA THR A 198 -16.49 15.94 7.12
C THR A 198 -16.70 14.65 6.34
N GLU A 199 -17.96 14.33 6.01
CA GLU A 199 -18.28 13.17 5.15
C GLU A 199 -17.62 13.29 3.78
N GLN A 200 -17.67 14.47 3.15
CA GLN A 200 -17.08 14.73 1.84
C GLN A 200 -15.57 14.54 1.84
N GLU A 201 -14.86 14.99 2.89
CA GLU A 201 -13.42 14.74 3.02
C GLU A 201 -13.12 13.25 3.07
N LEU A 202 -13.86 12.49 3.92
CA LEU A 202 -13.66 11.04 4.05
C LEU A 202 -14.02 10.28 2.78
N ILE A 203 -15.10 10.66 2.09
CA ILE A 203 -15.48 10.08 0.80
C ILE A 203 -14.36 10.31 -0.24
N SER A 204 -13.79 11.51 -0.28
CA SER A 204 -12.67 11.81 -1.19
C SER A 204 -11.44 10.96 -0.90
N ILE A 205 -11.06 10.82 0.38
CA ILE A 205 -9.94 9.99 0.82
C ILE A 205 -10.22 8.51 0.49
N PHE A 206 -11.41 8.04 0.85
CA PHE A 206 -11.85 6.67 0.62
C PHE A 206 -11.80 6.29 -0.87
N LYS A 207 -12.33 7.13 -1.76
CA LYS A 207 -12.27 6.90 -3.21
C LYS A 207 -10.84 6.75 -3.72
N GLN A 208 -9.92 7.56 -3.25
CA GLN A 208 -8.51 7.50 -3.61
C GLN A 208 -7.88 6.17 -3.20
N LEU A 209 -8.03 5.76 -1.93
CA LEU A 209 -7.48 4.51 -1.41
C LEU A 209 -8.16 3.29 -2.05
N ALA A 210 -9.48 3.31 -2.17
CA ALA A 210 -10.24 2.24 -2.80
C ALA A 210 -9.80 2.03 -4.26
N SER A 211 -9.58 3.10 -5.05
CA SER A 211 -9.14 2.98 -6.44
C SER A 211 -7.80 2.24 -6.57
N ALA A 212 -6.84 2.50 -5.67
CA ALA A 212 -5.56 1.78 -5.64
C ALA A 212 -5.73 0.31 -5.28
N LEU A 213 -6.57 -0.01 -4.28
CA LEU A 213 -6.79 -1.38 -3.81
C LEU A 213 -7.63 -2.21 -4.79
N ILE A 214 -8.59 -1.58 -5.47
CA ILE A 214 -9.34 -2.19 -6.59
C ILE A 214 -8.37 -2.56 -7.72
N TYR A 215 -7.49 -1.64 -8.12
CA TYR A 215 -6.46 -1.89 -9.13
C TYR A 215 -5.54 -3.05 -8.71
N LEU A 216 -5.08 -3.08 -7.47
CA LEU A 216 -4.24 -4.16 -6.96
C LEU A 216 -4.96 -5.51 -6.97
N GLN A 217 -6.23 -5.59 -6.55
CA GLN A 217 -7.01 -6.82 -6.59
C GLN A 217 -7.34 -7.24 -8.01
N ARG A 218 -7.95 -6.34 -8.81
CA ARG A 218 -8.51 -6.66 -10.12
C ARG A 218 -7.44 -6.94 -11.17
N ASP A 219 -6.45 -6.03 -11.26
CA ASP A 219 -5.51 -6.03 -12.38
C ASP A 219 -4.19 -6.72 -12.02
N LYS A 220 -3.75 -6.66 -10.77
CA LYS A 220 -2.45 -7.15 -10.33
C LYS A 220 -2.50 -8.43 -9.51
N LYS A 221 -3.66 -8.78 -8.96
CA LYS A 221 -3.84 -9.93 -8.07
C LYS A 221 -2.91 -9.87 -6.84
N ILE A 222 -2.83 -8.68 -6.24
CA ILE A 222 -2.03 -8.40 -5.05
C ILE A 222 -2.94 -7.97 -3.91
N ALA A 223 -2.73 -8.52 -2.71
CA ALA A 223 -3.29 -8.06 -1.46
C ALA A 223 -2.21 -7.35 -0.65
N HIS A 224 -2.57 -6.27 0.05
CA HIS A 224 -1.63 -5.42 0.80
C HIS A 224 -1.27 -5.99 2.16
N ARG A 225 -2.28 -6.45 2.92
CA ARG A 225 -2.19 -7.16 4.21
C ARG A 225 -1.79 -6.32 5.42
N ASP A 226 -1.51 -5.04 5.26
CA ASP A 226 -1.24 -4.11 6.37
C ASP A 226 -1.78 -2.70 6.08
N ILE A 227 -3.09 -2.61 5.78
CA ILE A 227 -3.78 -1.32 5.56
C ILE A 227 -4.05 -0.68 6.92
N LYS A 228 -3.45 0.50 7.11
CA LYS A 228 -3.56 1.34 8.32
C LYS A 228 -3.16 2.78 8.01
N PRO A 229 -3.51 3.76 8.86
CA PRO A 229 -3.20 5.18 8.60
C PRO A 229 -1.72 5.47 8.44
N GLU A 230 -0.84 4.79 9.17
CA GLU A 230 0.63 4.96 9.11
C GLU A 230 1.19 4.57 7.73
N ASN A 231 0.51 3.65 7.01
CA ASN A 231 0.87 3.21 5.67
C ASN A 231 0.19 4.01 4.55
N VAL A 232 -0.44 5.14 4.89
CA VAL A 232 -1.05 6.06 3.94
C VAL A 232 -0.36 7.42 4.02
N LEU A 233 0.36 7.80 2.97
CA LEU A 233 1.09 9.07 2.90
C LEU A 233 0.24 10.14 2.22
N ILE A 234 0.34 11.38 2.72
CA ILE A 234 -0.38 12.55 2.22
C ILE A 234 0.60 13.43 1.42
N PHE A 235 0.14 13.89 0.27
CA PHE A 235 0.86 14.78 -0.63
C PHE A 235 0.00 16.00 -0.94
N LYS A 236 0.59 17.19 -0.90
CA LYS A 236 -0.11 18.45 -1.20
C LYS A 236 -1.42 18.61 -0.40
N ASN A 237 -1.47 18.05 0.79
CA ASN A 237 -2.61 18.01 1.72
C ASN A 237 -3.89 17.29 1.23
N THR A 238 -3.95 16.81 0.00
CA THR A 238 -5.19 16.29 -0.62
C THR A 238 -5.03 14.97 -1.36
N ILE A 239 -3.81 14.56 -1.68
CA ILE A 239 -3.53 13.32 -2.41
C ILE A 239 -3.04 12.28 -1.41
N TYR A 240 -3.76 11.17 -1.33
CA TYR A 240 -3.44 10.05 -0.44
C TYR A 240 -2.85 8.90 -1.26
N LYS A 241 -1.70 8.36 -0.82
CA LYS A 241 -1.02 7.25 -1.48
C LYS A 241 -0.75 6.13 -0.48
N ILE A 242 -1.04 4.90 -0.89
CA ILE A 242 -0.71 3.68 -0.14
C ILE A 242 0.79 3.42 -0.25
N ALA A 243 1.41 3.12 0.87
CA ALA A 243 2.83 2.84 1.01
C ALA A 243 3.04 1.53 1.79
N ASP A 244 4.27 1.06 1.85
CA ASP A 244 4.72 -0.10 2.63
C ASP A 244 4.06 -1.43 2.21
N PHE A 245 4.65 -2.03 1.18
CA PHE A 245 4.23 -3.34 0.65
C PHE A 245 4.99 -4.52 1.28
N GLY A 246 5.59 -4.32 2.48
CA GLY A 246 6.38 -5.35 3.17
C GLY A 246 5.62 -6.63 3.48
N GLU A 247 4.33 -6.53 3.72
CA GLU A 247 3.45 -7.68 3.98
C GLU A 247 2.63 -8.10 2.74
N ALA A 248 2.78 -7.42 1.61
CA ALA A 248 1.96 -7.66 0.42
C ALA A 248 2.22 -9.06 -0.20
N LYS A 249 1.17 -9.63 -0.77
CA LYS A 249 1.22 -10.97 -1.36
C LYS A 249 0.52 -11.02 -2.71
N ALA A 250 1.22 -11.56 -3.71
CA ALA A 250 0.61 -11.92 -5.00
C ALA A 250 -0.25 -13.20 -4.83
N THR A 251 -1.51 -13.13 -5.28
CA THR A 251 -2.50 -14.20 -5.07
C THR A 251 -2.68 -15.12 -6.28
N LYS A 252 -1.71 -15.14 -7.21
CA LYS A 252 -1.75 -15.94 -8.44
C LYS A 252 -1.93 -17.45 -8.20
N TYR A 253 -1.62 -17.93 -7.02
CA TYR A 253 -1.82 -19.31 -6.62
C TYR A 253 -2.85 -19.32 -5.47
N ASN A 254 -3.90 -20.15 -5.64
CA ASN A 254 -4.99 -20.34 -4.67
C ASN A 254 -4.52 -21.01 -3.35
N ASN A 255 -3.55 -20.40 -2.66
CA ASN A 255 -3.15 -20.82 -1.33
C ASN A 255 -4.25 -20.37 -0.36
N LYS A 256 -5.12 -21.32 0.02
CA LYS A 256 -6.19 -21.08 0.99
C LYS A 256 -5.66 -20.72 2.38
N ILE A 257 -4.45 -21.17 2.71
CA ILE A 257 -3.79 -20.92 4.00
C ILE A 257 -2.77 -19.80 3.82
N ASN A 258 -2.87 -18.78 4.64
CA ASN A 258 -1.99 -17.61 4.59
C ASN A 258 -1.40 -17.34 5.97
N THR A 259 -0.10 -16.97 6.01
CA THR A 259 0.56 -16.53 7.24
C THR A 259 -0.19 -15.36 7.84
N LEU A 260 -0.34 -15.36 9.16
CA LEU A 260 -0.94 -14.28 9.91
C LEU A 260 -0.03 -13.06 9.85
N ARG A 261 -0.52 -11.95 9.32
CA ARG A 261 0.23 -10.70 9.09
C ARG A 261 -0.69 -9.50 9.24
N GLY A 262 -0.09 -8.34 9.52
CA GLY A 262 -0.77 -7.06 9.67
C GLY A 262 -0.74 -6.56 11.11
N THR A 263 -1.21 -5.34 11.30
CA THR A 263 -1.31 -4.68 12.61
C THR A 263 -2.60 -5.11 13.30
N ASP A 264 -2.50 -5.67 14.49
CA ASP A 264 -3.57 -6.35 15.23
C ASP A 264 -4.88 -5.57 15.33
N ILE A 265 -4.82 -4.27 15.61
CA ILE A 265 -6.00 -3.40 15.75
C ILE A 265 -6.81 -3.27 14.44
N TYR A 266 -6.20 -3.48 13.28
CA TYR A 266 -6.85 -3.40 11.97
C TYR A 266 -7.18 -4.77 11.37
N MET A 267 -6.79 -5.87 12.03
CA MET A 267 -7.05 -7.23 11.55
C MET A 267 -8.55 -7.55 11.52
N SER A 268 -8.98 -8.30 10.50
CA SER A 268 -10.33 -8.86 10.46
C SER A 268 -10.55 -9.85 11.62
N PRO A 269 -11.81 -10.09 12.06
CA PRO A 269 -12.09 -10.95 13.21
C PRO A 269 -11.44 -12.34 13.09
N LEU A 270 -11.44 -12.91 11.90
CA LEU A 270 -10.84 -14.23 11.65
C LEU A 270 -9.32 -14.23 11.90
N LEU A 271 -8.61 -13.18 11.44
CA LEU A 271 -7.18 -13.01 11.68
C LEU A 271 -6.88 -12.71 13.14
N TYR A 272 -7.64 -11.84 13.76
CA TYR A 272 -7.47 -11.46 15.16
C TYR A 272 -7.69 -12.66 16.11
N ASN A 273 -8.72 -13.47 15.84
CA ASN A 273 -8.96 -14.71 16.60
C ASN A 273 -7.83 -15.72 16.37
N GLY A 274 -7.27 -15.78 15.17
CA GLY A 274 -6.07 -16.57 14.88
C GLY A 274 -4.87 -16.10 15.70
N LEU A 275 -4.66 -14.79 15.81
CA LEU A 275 -3.60 -14.18 16.61
C LEU A 275 -3.77 -14.51 18.11
N LYS A 276 -4.98 -14.32 18.66
CA LYS A 276 -5.31 -14.71 20.06
C LYS A 276 -5.06 -16.18 20.33
N ALA A 277 -5.27 -17.05 19.34
CA ALA A 277 -5.02 -18.47 19.43
C ALA A 277 -3.58 -18.88 19.09
N SER A 278 -2.65 -17.93 18.95
CA SER A 278 -1.24 -18.13 18.61
C SER A 278 -1.02 -18.98 17.35
N LYS A 279 -1.90 -18.84 16.35
CA LYS A 279 -1.77 -19.52 15.06
C LYS A 279 -0.78 -18.78 14.18
N GLU A 280 0.09 -19.51 13.49
CA GLU A 280 0.99 -18.92 12.48
C GLU A 280 0.25 -18.65 11.17
N ASP A 281 -0.69 -19.52 10.81
CA ASP A 281 -1.43 -19.48 9.56
C ASP A 281 -2.94 -19.52 9.81
N VAL A 282 -3.69 -18.77 8.99
CA VAL A 282 -5.14 -18.72 9.01
C VAL A 282 -5.69 -18.83 7.59
N GLN A 283 -6.68 -19.71 7.41
CA GLN A 283 -7.41 -19.78 6.13
C GLN A 283 -8.37 -18.59 6.02
N HIS A 284 -8.12 -17.66 5.11
CA HIS A 284 -8.92 -16.45 4.91
C HIS A 284 -8.79 -15.89 3.49
N ASN A 285 -9.70 -15.01 3.11
CA ASN A 285 -9.62 -14.24 1.89
C ASN A 285 -8.83 -12.94 2.14
N LEU A 286 -7.65 -12.83 1.54
CA LEU A 286 -6.74 -11.70 1.72
C LEU A 286 -7.39 -10.34 1.39
N TYR A 287 -8.15 -10.27 0.29
CA TYR A 287 -8.79 -9.02 -0.14
C TYR A 287 -9.93 -8.59 0.80
N LYS A 288 -10.73 -9.55 1.30
CA LYS A 288 -11.78 -9.27 2.27
C LYS A 288 -11.20 -8.84 3.62
N SER A 289 -10.00 -9.33 3.97
CA SER A 289 -9.27 -8.85 5.15
C SER A 289 -8.77 -7.42 4.94
N ASP A 290 -8.22 -7.08 3.77
CA ASP A 290 -7.79 -5.71 3.44
C ASP A 290 -8.98 -4.72 3.42
N VAL A 291 -10.15 -5.12 2.90
CA VAL A 291 -11.38 -4.30 2.97
C VAL A 291 -11.78 -4.02 4.41
N PHE A 292 -11.70 -5.02 5.30
CA PHE A 292 -11.97 -4.83 6.72
C PHE A 292 -11.00 -3.83 7.35
N SER A 293 -9.70 -3.99 7.08
CA SER A 293 -8.66 -3.08 7.58
C SER A 293 -8.88 -1.64 7.10
N LEU A 294 -9.30 -1.45 5.84
CA LEU A 294 -9.67 -0.13 5.32
C LEU A 294 -10.89 0.45 6.04
N GLY A 295 -11.91 -0.40 6.32
CA GLY A 295 -13.09 0.01 7.10
C GLY A 295 -12.72 0.51 8.50
N TYR A 296 -11.84 -0.21 9.19
CA TYR A 296 -11.34 0.20 10.51
C TYR A 296 -10.45 1.46 10.43
N THR A 297 -9.65 1.59 9.39
CA THR A 297 -8.89 2.83 9.12
C THR A 297 -9.81 4.05 8.97
N LEU A 298 -10.95 3.90 8.27
CA LEU A 298 -11.95 4.96 8.17
C LEU A 298 -12.61 5.25 9.52
N LEU A 299 -12.97 4.23 10.30
CA LEU A 299 -13.56 4.42 11.65
C LEU A 299 -12.61 5.17 12.58
N TYR A 300 -11.31 4.88 12.52
CA TYR A 300 -10.31 5.62 13.27
C TYR A 300 -10.26 7.10 12.84
N ALA A 301 -10.28 7.38 11.55
CA ALA A 301 -10.31 8.75 11.05
C ALA A 301 -11.63 9.48 11.40
N ILE A 302 -12.76 8.78 11.45
CA ILE A 302 -14.07 9.32 11.85
C ILE A 302 -14.09 9.75 13.30
N SER A 303 -13.59 8.89 14.19
CA SER A 303 -13.60 9.10 15.65
C SER A 303 -12.37 9.86 16.15
N LEU A 304 -11.32 9.95 15.36
CA LEU A 304 -9.99 10.49 15.70
C LEU A 304 -9.30 9.74 16.87
N ASN A 305 -9.83 8.58 17.25
CA ASN A 305 -9.32 7.70 18.29
C ASN A 305 -9.78 6.25 18.05
N TYR A 306 -9.47 5.35 18.96
CA TYR A 306 -9.81 3.94 18.84
C TYR A 306 -11.12 3.53 19.55
N ASP A 307 -11.92 4.46 20.08
CA ASP A 307 -13.09 4.14 20.91
C ASP A 307 -14.11 3.28 20.17
N ILE A 308 -14.48 3.67 18.95
CA ILE A 308 -15.43 2.89 18.12
C ILE A 308 -14.84 1.52 17.77
N ILE A 309 -13.57 1.48 17.40
CA ILE A 309 -12.89 0.22 17.02
C ILE A 309 -12.85 -0.73 18.21
N ASN A 310 -12.47 -0.24 19.40
CA ASN A 310 -12.40 -1.05 20.61
C ASN A 310 -13.77 -1.62 21.01
N GLU A 311 -14.84 -0.83 20.85
CA GLU A 311 -16.22 -1.28 21.13
C GLU A 311 -16.69 -2.36 20.14
N LEU A 312 -16.25 -2.30 18.88
CA LEU A 312 -16.65 -3.25 17.84
C LEU A 312 -15.77 -4.52 17.80
N ARG A 313 -14.59 -4.48 18.42
CA ARG A 313 -13.50 -5.44 18.20
C ARG A 313 -13.87 -6.90 18.43
N ASP A 314 -14.59 -7.17 19.51
CA ASP A 314 -14.98 -8.52 19.91
C ASP A 314 -16.43 -8.88 19.53
N LEU A 315 -17.10 -8.03 18.74
CA LEU A 315 -18.44 -8.29 18.26
C LEU A 315 -18.46 -9.10 16.99
N ASP A 316 -19.24 -10.18 17.00
CA ASP A 316 -19.54 -11.03 15.84
C ASP A 316 -20.98 -10.88 15.32
N ASP A 317 -21.82 -10.13 16.07
CA ASP A 317 -23.22 -9.84 15.74
C ASP A 317 -23.35 -8.58 14.86
N SER A 318 -23.59 -8.79 13.57
CA SER A 318 -23.77 -7.70 12.59
C SER A 318 -24.89 -6.73 12.94
N GLN A 319 -25.97 -7.17 13.65
CA GLN A 319 -27.07 -6.27 14.05
C GLN A 319 -26.64 -5.34 15.19
N LYS A 320 -25.87 -5.86 16.14
CA LYS A 320 -25.30 -5.02 17.20
C LYS A 320 -24.33 -4.00 16.64
N ILE A 321 -23.42 -4.43 15.75
CA ILE A 321 -22.49 -3.54 15.04
C ILE A 321 -23.26 -2.45 14.30
N LYS A 322 -24.32 -2.81 13.57
CA LYS A 322 -25.19 -1.86 12.85
C LYS A 322 -25.78 -0.83 13.82
N LYS A 323 -26.36 -1.28 14.92
CA LYS A 323 -26.96 -0.39 15.92
C LYS A 323 -25.95 0.62 16.46
N ILE A 324 -24.77 0.15 16.89
CA ILE A 324 -23.70 1.01 17.42
C ILE A 324 -23.26 2.06 16.39
N LEU A 325 -23.01 1.64 15.15
CA LEU A 325 -22.57 2.56 14.11
C LEU A 325 -23.62 3.61 13.77
N TYR A 326 -24.90 3.23 13.68
CA TYR A 326 -25.97 4.20 13.44
C TYR A 326 -26.10 5.19 14.62
N GLU A 327 -26.04 4.74 15.88
CA GLU A 327 -26.10 5.61 17.05
C GLU A 327 -24.95 6.62 17.07
N LYS A 328 -23.72 6.18 16.76
CA LYS A 328 -22.53 7.03 16.84
C LYS A 328 -22.31 7.92 15.62
N LEU A 329 -22.64 7.44 14.41
CA LEU A 329 -22.27 8.10 13.18
C LEU A 329 -23.41 8.91 12.54
N LYS A 330 -24.67 8.49 12.66
CA LYS A 330 -25.82 9.14 12.02
C LYS A 330 -25.93 10.66 12.26
N PRO A 331 -25.55 11.22 13.42
CA PRO A 331 -25.57 12.67 13.62
C PRO A 331 -24.65 13.46 12.69
N ARG A 332 -23.65 12.81 12.09
CA ARG A 332 -22.60 13.44 11.27
C ARG A 332 -22.49 12.89 9.86
N PHE A 333 -23.01 11.69 9.60
CA PHE A 333 -22.81 10.94 8.35
C PHE A 333 -24.12 10.42 7.80
N SER A 334 -24.23 10.34 6.47
CA SER A 334 -25.40 9.82 5.75
C SER A 334 -25.56 8.31 6.00
N ASN A 335 -26.81 7.84 5.84
CA ASN A 335 -27.10 6.40 5.91
C ASN A 335 -26.30 5.61 4.85
N ASN A 336 -26.11 6.17 3.67
CA ASN A 336 -25.36 5.54 2.59
C ASN A 336 -23.90 5.32 2.97
N PHE A 337 -23.25 6.33 3.51
CA PHE A 337 -21.85 6.21 3.95
C PHE A 337 -21.69 5.20 5.09
N ILE A 338 -22.62 5.20 6.07
CA ILE A 338 -22.63 4.21 7.17
C ILE A 338 -22.81 2.79 6.61
N GLU A 339 -23.70 2.59 5.65
CA GLU A 339 -23.95 1.27 5.06
C GLU A 339 -22.73 0.74 4.30
N VAL A 340 -21.96 1.60 3.61
CA VAL A 340 -20.67 1.20 2.99
C VAL A 340 -19.71 0.67 4.05
N ILE A 341 -19.53 1.41 5.16
CA ILE A 341 -18.64 1.00 6.25
C ILE A 341 -19.12 -0.35 6.82
N LEU A 342 -20.42 -0.51 7.06
CA LEU A 342 -20.99 -1.78 7.55
C LEU A 342 -20.67 -2.97 6.65
N ARG A 343 -20.76 -2.80 5.33
CA ARG A 343 -20.39 -3.83 4.36
C ARG A 343 -18.92 -4.20 4.40
N MET A 344 -18.06 -3.21 4.65
CA MET A 344 -16.62 -3.41 4.75
C MET A 344 -16.22 -4.15 6.03
N ILE A 345 -16.82 -3.80 7.17
CA ILE A 345 -16.45 -4.36 8.49
C ILE A 345 -17.34 -5.53 8.93
N ASN A 346 -18.12 -6.10 8.02
CA ASN A 346 -18.94 -7.28 8.36
C ASN A 346 -18.04 -8.36 8.98
N PRO A 347 -18.34 -8.86 10.20
CA PRO A 347 -17.50 -9.84 10.87
C PRO A 347 -17.44 -11.17 10.12
N ASP A 348 -18.55 -11.58 9.47
CA ASP A 348 -18.60 -12.78 8.64
C ASP A 348 -17.88 -12.55 7.31
N GLU A 349 -16.71 -13.16 7.13
CA GLU A 349 -15.93 -13.08 5.89
C GLU A 349 -16.72 -13.57 4.67
N LYS A 350 -17.62 -14.54 4.80
CA LYS A 350 -18.37 -15.09 3.65
C LYS A 350 -19.24 -14.02 3.00
N THR A 351 -19.90 -13.21 3.81
CA THR A 351 -20.80 -12.15 3.37
C THR A 351 -20.16 -10.78 3.26
N ARG A 352 -18.94 -10.59 3.83
CA ARG A 352 -18.17 -9.37 3.64
C ARG A 352 -17.82 -9.17 2.17
N ILE A 353 -17.93 -7.93 1.67
CA ILE A 353 -17.51 -7.56 0.32
C ILE A 353 -15.99 -7.60 0.18
N ASP A 354 -15.52 -7.78 -1.05
CA ASP A 354 -14.13 -7.51 -1.47
C ASP A 354 -14.07 -6.17 -2.22
N PHE A 355 -12.88 -5.81 -2.75
CA PHE A 355 -12.75 -4.54 -3.47
C PHE A 355 -13.55 -4.47 -4.77
N ILE A 356 -13.82 -5.59 -5.44
CA ILE A 356 -14.66 -5.63 -6.64
C ILE A 356 -16.13 -5.32 -6.27
N GLY A 357 -16.62 -5.92 -5.18
CA GLY A 357 -17.94 -5.60 -4.64
C GLY A 357 -18.03 -4.17 -4.13
N LEU A 358 -16.97 -3.65 -3.53
CA LEU A 358 -16.87 -2.29 -3.03
C LEU A 358 -16.90 -1.26 -4.17
N GLU A 359 -16.27 -1.52 -5.31
CA GLU A 359 -16.30 -0.66 -6.50
C GLU A 359 -17.74 -0.37 -6.95
N LYS A 360 -18.59 -1.39 -6.98
CA LYS A 360 -20.02 -1.23 -7.31
C LYS A 360 -20.75 -0.34 -6.30
N LEU A 361 -20.52 -0.59 -5.01
CA LEU A 361 -21.15 0.23 -3.94
C LEU A 361 -20.72 1.71 -3.99
N ILE A 362 -19.47 2.00 -4.30
CA ILE A 362 -18.98 3.38 -4.43
C ILE A 362 -19.68 4.10 -5.58
N LYS A 363 -19.97 3.42 -6.68
CA LYS A 363 -20.73 4.00 -7.81
C LYS A 363 -22.17 4.35 -7.43
N ASP A 364 -22.82 3.48 -6.68
CA ASP A 364 -24.25 3.62 -6.33
C ASP A 364 -24.48 4.67 -5.22
N LEU A 365 -23.48 4.94 -4.39
CA LEU A 365 -23.65 5.72 -3.16
C LEU A 365 -23.10 7.15 -3.24
N LEU A 366 -22.31 7.45 -4.23
CA LEU A 366 -21.44 8.64 -4.24
C LEU A 366 -21.34 9.30 -5.62
#